data_0931feb5927e12b0d2713c9931133552
#
_entry.id   0931feb5927e12b0d2713c9931133552
#
_cell.length_a   1.000
_cell.length_b   1.000
_cell.length_c   1.000
_cell.angle_alpha   90.00
_cell.angle_beta   90.00
_cell.angle_gamma   90.00
#
_symmetry.space_group_name_H-M   'P 1'
#
loop_
_entity.id
_entity.type
_entity.pdbx_description
1 polymer ?
#
loop_
_entity_poly.entity_id
_entity_poly.type
_entity_poly.pdbx_seq_one_letter_code
_entity_poly.pdbx_strand_id
1 'polypeptide(L)'
;MIVGSGIDIVEISRFKKASKRWGENFLNKIFTKNEINYSKKRRFQEQHLAARFAAKEAVLKAFGNKLDHIHNWQDIEILNDKSGKPYIEFHKSAKRLKIKEKISKVVLSMAHCRDHAVANAILVRRK
;
A
#
# COMPACT_ATOMS: atom_id res chain seq x y z
N MET A 1 10.46 11.91 -15.03
CA MET A 1 11.71 11.31 -14.53
C MET A 1 11.39 10.42 -13.34
N ILE A 2 11.93 9.21 -13.36
CA ILE A 2 11.78 8.27 -12.24
C ILE A 2 12.76 8.67 -11.14
N VAL A 3 12.27 8.81 -9.92
CA VAL A 3 13.11 9.22 -8.78
C VAL A 3 13.15 8.19 -7.66
N GLY A 4 12.37 7.13 -7.77
CA GLY A 4 12.41 6.07 -6.77
C GLY A 4 11.59 4.88 -7.23
N SER A 5 11.97 3.71 -6.76
CA SER A 5 11.20 2.49 -6.97
C SER A 5 11.26 1.64 -5.71
N GLY A 6 10.19 0.91 -5.46
CA GLY A 6 10.13 0.01 -4.32
C GLY A 6 9.37 -1.24 -4.70
N ILE A 7 9.78 -2.34 -4.13
CA ILE A 7 9.12 -3.63 -4.31
C ILE A 7 9.00 -4.31 -2.95
N ASP A 8 7.89 -4.99 -2.75
CA ASP A 8 7.70 -5.77 -1.54
C ASP A 8 6.95 -7.06 -1.84
N ILE A 9 7.26 -8.09 -1.10
CA ILE A 9 6.58 -9.37 -1.19
C ILE A 9 6.13 -9.77 0.22
N VAL A 10 4.90 -10.24 0.33
CA VAL A 10 4.29 -10.62 1.59
C VAL A 10 3.82 -12.06 1.50
N GLU A 11 4.23 -12.86 2.46
CA GLU A 11 3.72 -14.21 2.62
C GLU A 11 2.33 -14.14 3.25
N ILE A 12 1.32 -14.60 2.51
CA ILE A 12 -0.08 -14.45 2.92
C ILE A 12 -0.38 -15.18 4.22
N SER A 13 0.22 -16.35 4.42
CA SER A 13 0.01 -17.11 5.66
C SER A 13 0.50 -16.36 6.90
N ARG A 14 1.63 -15.66 6.79
CA ARG A 14 2.16 -14.85 7.90
C ARG A 14 1.27 -13.66 8.19
N PHE A 15 0.80 -12.98 7.14
CA PHE A 15 -0.12 -11.86 7.29
C PHE A 15 -1.42 -12.32 7.95
N LYS A 16 -1.96 -13.46 7.52
CA LYS A 16 -3.17 -14.05 8.06
C LYS A 16 -3.02 -14.38 9.55
N LYS A 17 -1.89 -14.96 9.94
CA LYS A 17 -1.60 -15.25 11.35
C LYS A 17 -1.55 -13.98 12.20
N ALA A 18 -0.90 -12.94 11.70
CA ALA A 18 -0.84 -11.65 12.40
C ALA A 18 -2.23 -11.03 12.54
N SER A 19 -3.03 -11.08 11.48
CA SER A 19 -4.40 -10.59 11.49
C SER A 19 -5.28 -11.31 12.52
N LYS A 20 -5.16 -12.64 12.60
CA LYS A 20 -5.90 -13.43 13.59
C LYS A 20 -5.44 -13.16 15.00
N ARG A 21 -4.13 -13.04 15.21
CA ARG A 21 -3.54 -12.81 16.53
C ARG A 21 -3.88 -11.44 17.09
N TRP A 22 -3.78 -10.40 16.26
CA TRP A 22 -3.90 -9.01 16.70
C TRP A 22 -5.27 -8.40 16.42
N GLY A 23 -6.09 -9.06 15.58
CA GLY A 23 -7.49 -8.71 15.34
C GLY A 23 -7.72 -7.39 14.64
N GLU A 24 -8.88 -6.78 14.92
CA GLU A 24 -9.30 -5.54 14.29
C GLU A 24 -8.36 -4.37 14.58
N ASN A 25 -7.75 -4.34 15.75
CA ASN A 25 -6.80 -3.28 16.10
C ASN A 25 -5.60 -3.26 15.13
N PHE A 26 -5.11 -4.45 14.76
CA PHE A 26 -4.03 -4.57 13.79
C PHE A 26 -4.46 -4.04 12.42
N LEU A 27 -5.62 -4.49 11.94
CA LEU A 27 -6.13 -4.05 10.65
C LEU A 27 -6.40 -2.56 10.61
N ASN A 28 -6.98 -2.01 11.68
CA ASN A 28 -7.31 -0.59 11.76
C ASN A 28 -6.09 0.33 11.86
N LYS A 29 -4.97 -0.19 12.29
CA LYS A 29 -3.71 0.58 12.29
C LYS A 29 -3.11 0.72 10.89
N ILE A 30 -3.28 -0.30 10.07
CA ILE A 30 -2.64 -0.37 8.75
C ILE A 30 -3.56 0.14 7.65
N PHE A 31 -4.85 -0.23 7.71
CA PHE A 31 -5.78 0.00 6.63
C PHE A 31 -6.85 1.01 6.98
N THR A 32 -7.30 1.75 5.96
CA THR A 32 -8.47 2.62 6.08
C THR A 32 -9.73 1.76 6.01
N LYS A 33 -10.86 2.36 6.39
CA LYS A 33 -12.16 1.69 6.27
C LYS A 33 -12.47 1.29 4.83
N ASN A 34 -12.10 2.12 3.87
CA ASN A 34 -12.30 1.84 2.45
C ASN A 34 -11.53 0.59 2.01
N GLU A 35 -10.29 0.46 2.45
CA GLU A 35 -9.45 -0.71 2.13
C GLU A 35 -10.04 -1.99 2.73
N ILE A 36 -10.46 -1.91 3.98
CA ILE A 36 -11.06 -3.05 4.68
C ILE A 36 -12.38 -3.46 4.01
N ASN A 37 -13.25 -2.48 3.74
CA ASN A 37 -14.54 -2.75 3.11
C ASN A 37 -14.39 -3.34 1.71
N TYR A 38 -13.45 -2.83 0.93
CA TYR A 38 -13.16 -3.39 -0.39
C TYR A 38 -12.79 -4.86 -0.29
N SER A 39 -11.91 -5.19 0.64
CA SER A 39 -11.41 -6.56 0.82
C SER A 39 -12.48 -7.51 1.34
N LYS A 40 -13.35 -7.04 2.25
CA LYS A 40 -14.45 -7.85 2.79
C LYS A 40 -15.46 -8.28 1.73
N LYS A 41 -15.66 -7.47 0.71
CA LYS A 41 -16.61 -7.76 -0.36
C LYS A 41 -16.08 -8.77 -1.37
N ARG A 42 -14.83 -9.16 -1.24
CA ARG A 42 -14.17 -10.04 -2.18
C ARG A 42 -13.88 -11.39 -1.57
N ARG A 43 -13.82 -12.39 -2.46
CA ARG A 43 -13.38 -13.72 -2.07
C ARG A 43 -11.91 -13.64 -1.65
N PHE A 44 -11.54 -14.37 -0.60
CA PHE A 44 -10.17 -14.39 -0.08
C PHE A 44 -9.70 -13.02 0.41
N GLN A 45 -10.41 -12.49 1.39
CA GLN A 45 -10.13 -11.18 2.00
C GLN A 45 -8.67 -10.98 2.35
N GLU A 46 -8.02 -11.98 2.93
CA GLU A 46 -6.63 -11.88 3.39
C GLU A 46 -5.65 -11.68 2.24
N GLN A 47 -5.92 -12.24 1.06
CA GLN A 47 -5.08 -12.02 -0.12
C GLN A 47 -5.12 -10.56 -0.57
N HIS A 48 -6.31 -9.97 -0.55
CA HIS A 48 -6.49 -8.56 -0.93
C HIS A 48 -5.85 -7.62 0.07
N LEU A 49 -5.98 -7.91 1.36
CA LEU A 49 -5.34 -7.10 2.41
C LEU A 49 -3.82 -7.25 2.37
N ALA A 50 -3.31 -8.46 2.17
CA ALA A 50 -1.87 -8.70 2.05
C ALA A 50 -1.29 -7.95 0.85
N ALA A 51 -1.99 -7.93 -0.29
CA ALA A 51 -1.54 -7.18 -1.47
C ALA A 51 -1.48 -5.68 -1.20
N ARG A 52 -2.47 -5.14 -0.48
CA ARG A 52 -2.47 -3.74 -0.09
C ARG A 52 -1.36 -3.40 0.89
N PHE A 53 -1.10 -4.30 1.81
CA PHE A 53 0.03 -4.14 2.73
C PHE A 53 1.34 -4.10 1.96
N ALA A 54 1.54 -5.02 1.01
CA ALA A 54 2.72 -5.03 0.16
C ALA A 54 2.84 -3.72 -0.65
N ALA A 55 1.72 -3.19 -1.13
CA ALA A 55 1.70 -1.92 -1.87
C ALA A 55 2.15 -0.75 -0.99
N LYS A 56 1.66 -0.68 0.25
CA LYS A 56 2.09 0.37 1.19
C LYS A 56 3.58 0.28 1.49
N GLU A 57 4.08 -0.93 1.73
CA GLU A 57 5.51 -1.17 1.95
C GLU A 57 6.34 -0.77 0.72
N ALA A 58 5.88 -1.12 -0.47
CA ALA A 58 6.57 -0.78 -1.71
C ALA A 58 6.67 0.74 -1.90
N VAL A 59 5.60 1.47 -1.58
CA VAL A 59 5.60 2.94 -1.63
C VAL A 59 6.61 3.49 -0.64
N LEU A 60 6.62 2.99 0.59
CA LEU A 60 7.58 3.42 1.60
C LEU A 60 9.02 3.19 1.13
N LYS A 61 9.30 2.03 0.57
CA LYS A 61 10.64 1.72 0.03
C LYS A 61 11.03 2.64 -1.11
N ALA A 62 10.05 3.02 -1.94
CA ALA A 62 10.31 3.93 -3.07
C ALA A 62 10.75 5.31 -2.60
N PHE A 63 10.28 5.78 -1.46
CA PHE A 63 10.73 7.03 -0.86
C PHE A 63 12.11 6.92 -0.18
N GLY A 64 12.60 5.71 0.00
CA GLY A 64 13.95 5.48 0.51
C GLY A 64 14.15 5.93 1.94
N ASN A 65 15.14 6.78 2.17
CA ASN A 65 15.51 7.25 3.51
C ASN A 65 14.55 8.31 4.09
N LYS A 66 13.41 8.55 3.44
CA LYS A 66 12.42 9.54 3.90
C LYS A 66 11.22 8.90 4.59
N LEU A 67 11.36 7.64 4.96
CA LEU A 67 10.31 6.88 5.67
C LEU A 67 9.83 7.57 6.94
N ASP A 68 10.74 8.23 7.66
CA ASP A 68 10.41 8.90 8.92
C ASP A 68 9.41 10.03 8.77
N HIS A 69 9.20 10.50 7.54
CA HIS A 69 8.24 11.57 7.24
C HIS A 69 6.80 11.06 7.13
N ILE A 70 6.63 9.74 7.06
CA ILE A 70 5.29 9.12 7.00
C ILE A 70 4.99 8.50 8.36
N HIS A 71 3.99 9.06 9.05
CA HIS A 71 3.71 8.74 10.44
C HIS A 71 2.65 7.68 10.65
N ASN A 72 1.88 7.38 9.61
CA ASN A 72 0.72 6.50 9.74
C ASN A 72 0.53 5.71 8.45
N TRP A 73 0.36 4.40 8.57
CA TRP A 73 0.09 3.51 7.43
C TRP A 73 -1.13 3.94 6.62
N GLN A 74 -2.16 4.45 7.30
CA GLN A 74 -3.40 4.90 6.66
C GLN A 74 -3.21 6.14 5.80
N ASP A 75 -2.10 6.85 5.97
CA ASP A 75 -1.79 8.03 5.16
C ASP A 75 -1.49 7.67 3.70
N ILE A 76 -1.23 6.39 3.43
CA ILE A 76 -1.11 5.83 2.09
C ILE A 76 -2.30 4.91 1.89
N GLU A 77 -3.30 5.36 1.15
CA GLU A 77 -4.51 4.57 0.93
C GLU A 77 -4.50 3.98 -0.48
N ILE A 78 -4.72 2.66 -0.57
CA ILE A 78 -4.74 1.95 -1.85
C ILE A 78 -6.19 1.73 -2.26
N LEU A 79 -6.58 2.35 -3.35
CA LEU A 79 -7.94 2.28 -3.88
C LEU A 79 -7.91 1.64 -5.27
N ASN A 80 -9.08 1.29 -5.78
CA ASN A 80 -9.22 0.74 -7.11
C ASN A 80 -10.21 1.58 -7.91
N ASP A 81 -9.87 1.89 -9.16
CA ASP A 81 -10.78 2.59 -10.03
C ASP A 81 -11.87 1.64 -10.55
N LYS A 82 -12.76 2.15 -11.40
CA LYS A 82 -13.87 1.37 -11.94
C LYS A 82 -13.42 0.15 -12.74
N SER A 83 -12.24 0.22 -13.35
CA SER A 83 -11.69 -0.89 -14.13
C SER A 83 -10.95 -1.91 -13.26
N GLY A 84 -10.82 -1.64 -11.95
CA GLY A 84 -10.10 -2.49 -11.02
C GLY A 84 -8.63 -2.14 -10.88
N LYS A 85 -8.15 -1.11 -11.58
CA LYS A 85 -6.75 -0.70 -11.50
C LYS A 85 -6.46 -0.03 -10.16
N PRO A 86 -5.39 -0.44 -9.46
CA PRO A 86 -5.04 0.19 -8.19
C PRO A 86 -4.42 1.57 -8.39
N TYR A 87 -4.71 2.47 -7.46
CA TYR A 87 -4.08 3.78 -7.38
C TYR A 87 -3.97 4.19 -5.92
N ILE A 88 -3.20 5.23 -5.65
CA ILE A 88 -2.89 5.67 -4.30
C ILE A 88 -3.50 7.04 -4.04
N GLU A 89 -4.18 7.15 -2.90
CA GLU A 89 -4.59 8.42 -2.33
C GLU A 89 -3.66 8.72 -1.17
N PHE A 90 -2.95 9.83 -1.24
CA PHE A 90 -2.04 10.26 -0.18
C PHE A 90 -2.76 11.20 0.77
N HIS A 91 -2.63 10.94 2.07
CA HIS A 91 -3.25 11.75 3.12
C HIS A 91 -2.18 12.26 4.09
N LYS A 92 -2.46 13.39 4.74
CA LYS A 92 -1.69 13.91 5.88
C LYS A 92 -0.17 13.85 5.66
N SER A 93 0.56 13.12 6.49
CA SER A 93 2.03 13.07 6.42
C SER A 93 2.54 12.59 5.07
N ALA A 94 1.90 11.60 4.47
CA ALA A 94 2.27 11.08 3.16
C ALA A 94 2.03 12.11 2.05
N LYS A 95 0.93 12.86 2.16
CA LYS A 95 0.63 13.93 1.20
C LYS A 95 1.68 15.04 1.28
N ARG A 96 2.07 15.43 2.50
CA ARG A 96 3.11 16.43 2.70
C ARG A 96 4.43 15.97 2.09
N LEU A 97 4.81 14.71 2.29
CA LEU A 97 6.03 14.18 1.71
C LEU A 97 5.97 14.15 0.18
N LYS A 98 4.84 13.72 -0.37
CA LYS A 98 4.63 13.69 -1.82
C LYS A 98 4.86 15.08 -2.43
N ILE A 99 4.30 16.11 -1.80
CA ILE A 99 4.44 17.51 -2.26
C ILE A 99 5.89 17.96 -2.12
N LYS A 100 6.50 17.73 -0.98
CA LYS A 100 7.89 18.13 -0.71
C LYS A 100 8.85 17.50 -1.72
N GLU A 101 8.66 16.24 -2.05
CA GLU A 101 9.50 15.52 -3.00
C GLU A 101 9.10 15.74 -4.46
N LYS A 102 8.08 16.56 -4.71
CA LYS A 102 7.61 16.92 -6.04
C LYS A 102 7.21 15.69 -6.88
N ILE A 103 6.58 14.73 -6.22
CA ILE A 103 6.10 13.54 -6.91
C ILE A 103 4.81 13.86 -7.66
N SER A 104 4.84 13.71 -8.98
CA SER A 104 3.67 14.00 -9.82
C SER A 104 2.72 12.82 -9.89
N LYS A 105 3.27 11.59 -9.86
CA LYS A 105 2.44 10.37 -9.82
C LYS A 105 3.23 9.20 -9.27
N VAL A 106 2.50 8.19 -8.84
CA VAL A 106 3.06 6.90 -8.45
C VAL A 106 2.46 5.84 -9.36
N VAL A 107 3.32 5.09 -10.03
CA VAL A 107 2.89 3.95 -10.83
C VAL A 107 2.92 2.73 -9.92
N LEU A 108 1.76 2.12 -9.73
CA LEU A 108 1.59 1.01 -8.79
C LEU A 108 1.12 -0.24 -9.53
N SER A 109 1.76 -1.36 -9.24
CA SER A 109 1.33 -2.69 -9.69
C SER A 109 1.26 -3.61 -8.50
N MET A 110 0.25 -4.47 -8.49
CA MET A 110 0.09 -5.49 -7.46
C MET A 110 -0.27 -6.82 -8.12
N ALA A 111 0.19 -7.90 -7.53
CA ALA A 111 -0.19 -9.24 -7.94
C ALA A 111 -0.21 -10.16 -6.72
N HIS A 112 -1.01 -11.19 -6.78
CA HIS A 112 -0.99 -12.21 -5.75
C HIS A 112 -1.24 -13.58 -6.36
N CYS A 113 -0.74 -14.57 -5.70
CA CYS A 113 -1.03 -15.96 -5.97
C CYS A 113 -1.53 -16.59 -4.66
N ARG A 114 -1.51 -17.89 -4.59
CA ARG A 114 -2.00 -18.61 -3.40
C ARG A 114 -1.24 -18.24 -2.13
N ASP A 115 0.09 -18.12 -2.22
CA ASP A 115 0.96 -18.03 -1.05
C ASP A 115 1.57 -16.65 -0.83
N HIS A 116 1.62 -15.82 -1.86
CA HIS A 116 2.31 -14.54 -1.81
C HIS A 116 1.54 -13.44 -2.49
N ALA A 117 1.71 -12.23 -1.97
CA ALA A 117 1.30 -10.99 -2.61
C ALA A 117 2.54 -10.16 -2.86
N VAL A 118 2.59 -9.46 -3.99
CA VAL A 118 3.72 -8.64 -4.37
C VAL A 118 3.21 -7.29 -4.88
N ALA A 119 3.97 -6.24 -4.64
CA ALA A 119 3.67 -4.92 -5.16
C ALA A 119 4.94 -4.21 -5.59
N ASN A 120 4.80 -3.37 -6.60
CA ASN A 120 5.87 -2.52 -7.09
C ASN A 120 5.36 -1.09 -7.20
N ALA A 121 6.13 -0.13 -6.70
CA ALA A 121 5.77 1.28 -6.76
C ALA A 121 6.92 2.06 -7.40
N ILE A 122 6.59 2.94 -8.34
CA ILE A 122 7.56 3.78 -9.03
C ILE A 122 7.12 5.23 -8.84
N LEU A 123 8.01 6.04 -8.26
CA LEU A 123 7.76 7.47 -8.07
C LEU A 123 8.23 8.25 -9.28
N VAL A 124 7.36 9.11 -9.79
CA VAL A 124 7.64 9.92 -10.98
C VAL A 124 7.55 11.39 -10.63
N ARG A 125 8.54 12.14 -11.06
CA ARG A 125 8.60 13.61 -10.92
C ARG A 125 8.59 14.22 -12.30
N ARG A 126 7.85 15.31 -12.46
CA ARG A 126 7.90 16.08 -13.70
C ARG A 126 9.25 16.76 -13.82
N LYS A 127 9.68 16.91 -15.05
CA LYS A 127 10.91 17.67 -15.33
C LYS A 127 10.72 19.16 -15.01
#